data_e54be487a956ddbaa15a001ea42740dc
#
_entry.id   e54be487a956ddbaa15a001ea42740dc
#
_cell.length_a   1.000
_cell.length_b   1.000
_cell.length_c   1.000
_cell.angle_alpha   90.00
_cell.angle_beta   90.00
_cell.angle_gamma   90.00
#
_symmetry.space_group_name_H-M   'P 1'
#
loop_
_entity.id
_entity.type
_entity.pdbx_description
1 polymer ?
#
loop_
_entity_poly.entity_id
_entity_poly.type
_entity_poly.pdbx_seq_one_letter_code
_entity_poly.pdbx_strand_id
1 'polypeptide(L)'
;MDFATAVLSLLAGIGVFLVACTLLSTNLESICSNRLRKLFSKASDKKLVGVGVGAVGTAAIQSSGATTVLVIGFVNAGILSLTLAAAIIYGANIGTTITAQIVAFGLMGGSTIELDVIFAALTGVGAFINAYAKNDRTKKIGGIIAGFGMLFVGLQLMEAAMSGLSEEPAVKDMLGSIDNLLILVLIGAALTALVQSSSVMTSIVIAMLVVQDPLINLEQAIYITMGSNIGSCVVAIMAGFSSGLNAKRTALIHLLFNVIGVIIFLIIGFVMSAATNGDLTYSSIFSGLFSATATQLAMFHTVFNVVTVVIMLPLTGLLIKLVTTILPDKKDRAIPEDDTGNGSHLFFLDENMLTTPAIAVLEVKNEILKMAELAMDNVKRASRIICTLDMSERKKFDDTENQIDYMNWAISHFLIKLSARPLSSKDVTYISTAFHSITDLERVGDYAENIVEYAEKLQTNNESFSESAQEEVMAIVDTVEKLYEEITAAYRNADEAALERAFDIEESVDEITDAMADHHIVRLSEGTCKASVGAEFLSLTSDVERIADHFINVGRTIRDIH
;
A
#
# COMPACT_ATOMS: atom_id res chain seq x y z
N MET A 1 7.35 -13.28 37.91
CA MET A 1 8.40 -12.59 37.10
C MET A 1 8.32 -11.12 37.43
N ASP A 2 9.42 -10.35 37.55
CA ASP A 2 9.26 -8.93 37.80
C ASP A 2 8.68 -8.19 36.57
N PHE A 3 8.04 -7.06 36.81
CA PHE A 3 7.33 -6.29 35.78
C PHE A 3 8.23 -5.94 34.58
N ALA A 4 9.46 -5.49 34.84
CA ALA A 4 10.38 -5.09 33.78
C ALA A 4 10.77 -6.29 32.90
N THR A 5 11.06 -7.45 33.53
CA THR A 5 11.36 -8.69 32.80
C THR A 5 10.15 -9.18 32.01
N ALA A 6 8.93 -9.05 32.53
CA ALA A 6 7.72 -9.42 31.82
C ALA A 6 7.51 -8.54 30.57
N VAL A 7 7.71 -7.22 30.68
CA VAL A 7 7.62 -6.29 29.55
C VAL A 7 8.68 -6.59 28.48
N LEU A 8 9.94 -6.83 28.88
CA LEU A 8 11.01 -7.18 27.94
C LEU A 8 10.77 -8.54 27.27
N SER A 9 10.25 -9.53 28.02
CA SER A 9 9.88 -10.84 27.46
C SER A 9 8.70 -10.74 26.49
N LEU A 10 7.73 -9.86 26.77
CA LEU A 10 6.63 -9.57 25.85
C LEU A 10 7.15 -8.97 24.54
N LEU A 11 8.03 -7.98 24.64
CA LEU A 11 8.66 -7.36 23.47
C LEU A 11 9.45 -8.38 22.65
N ALA A 12 10.21 -9.26 23.32
CA ALA A 12 10.94 -10.34 22.66
C ALA A 12 9.98 -11.34 21.97
N GLY A 13 8.92 -11.75 22.66
CA GLY A 13 7.89 -12.65 22.09
C GLY A 13 7.19 -12.06 20.86
N ILE A 14 6.80 -10.79 20.93
CA ILE A 14 6.23 -10.06 19.77
C ILE A 14 7.27 -9.97 18.64
N GLY A 15 8.52 -9.66 18.94
CA GLY A 15 9.58 -9.59 17.94
C GLY A 15 9.81 -10.93 17.22
N VAL A 16 9.90 -12.03 17.97
CA VAL A 16 10.03 -13.39 17.41
C VAL A 16 8.81 -13.74 16.56
N PHE A 17 7.60 -13.43 17.03
CA PHE A 17 6.36 -13.68 16.30
C PHE A 17 6.29 -12.87 14.98
N LEU A 18 6.70 -11.60 15.00
CA LEU A 18 6.77 -10.74 13.80
C LEU A 18 7.78 -11.29 12.77
N VAL A 19 8.97 -11.69 13.22
CA VAL A 19 9.98 -12.31 12.35
C VAL A 19 9.43 -13.62 11.76
N ALA A 20 8.75 -14.43 12.57
CA ALA A 20 8.11 -15.67 12.12
C ALA A 20 7.07 -15.42 11.02
N CYS A 21 6.16 -14.47 11.24
CA CYS A 21 5.16 -14.06 10.25
C CYS A 21 5.81 -13.55 8.96
N THR A 22 6.84 -12.73 9.07
CA THR A 22 7.56 -12.19 7.91
C THR A 22 8.26 -13.31 7.14
N LEU A 23 8.97 -14.19 7.82
CA LEU A 23 9.67 -15.32 7.21
C LEU A 23 8.70 -16.26 6.51
N LEU A 24 7.57 -16.58 7.15
CA LEU A 24 6.52 -17.42 6.59
C LEU A 24 5.91 -16.76 5.35
N SER A 25 5.45 -15.53 5.48
CA SER A 25 4.78 -14.76 4.43
C SER A 25 5.66 -14.55 3.20
N THR A 26 6.91 -14.07 3.37
CA THR A 26 7.84 -13.79 2.27
C THR A 26 8.17 -15.05 1.47
N ASN A 27 8.40 -16.19 2.15
CA ASN A 27 8.70 -17.45 1.45
C ASN A 27 7.46 -18.03 0.75
N LEU A 28 6.27 -17.96 1.37
CA LEU A 28 5.01 -18.36 0.74
C LEU A 28 4.69 -17.48 -0.48
N GLU A 29 4.80 -16.16 -0.34
CA GLU A 29 4.61 -15.21 -1.43
C GLU A 29 5.56 -15.53 -2.60
N SER A 30 6.84 -15.73 -2.33
CA SER A 30 7.83 -16.05 -3.36
C SER A 30 7.53 -17.35 -4.12
N ILE A 31 6.97 -18.37 -3.45
CA ILE A 31 6.58 -19.64 -4.09
C ILE A 31 5.26 -19.52 -4.86
N CYS A 32 4.33 -18.71 -4.32
CA CYS A 32 2.96 -18.63 -4.82
C CYS A 32 2.72 -17.47 -5.78
N SER A 33 3.59 -16.43 -5.83
CA SER A 33 3.35 -15.16 -6.54
C SER A 33 2.90 -15.33 -7.99
N ASN A 34 3.59 -16.14 -8.78
CA ASN A 34 3.23 -16.37 -10.18
C ASN A 34 1.88 -17.08 -10.37
N ARG A 35 1.51 -17.96 -9.44
CA ARG A 35 0.21 -18.65 -9.47
C ARG A 35 -0.91 -17.71 -9.04
N LEU A 36 -0.65 -16.87 -8.06
CA LEU A 36 -1.61 -15.89 -7.56
C LEU A 36 -1.86 -14.78 -8.57
N ARG A 37 -0.82 -14.23 -9.20
CA ARG A 37 -0.99 -13.28 -10.30
C ARG A 37 -1.88 -13.87 -11.42
N LYS A 38 -1.67 -15.13 -11.80
CA LYS A 38 -2.52 -15.83 -12.77
C LYS A 38 -3.93 -16.09 -12.27
N LEU A 39 -4.13 -16.28 -10.97
CA LEU A 39 -5.44 -16.43 -10.35
C LEU A 39 -6.19 -15.09 -10.33
N PHE A 40 -5.52 -14.01 -9.95
CA PHE A 40 -6.09 -12.67 -9.95
C PHE A 40 -6.43 -12.17 -11.37
N SER A 41 -5.53 -12.36 -12.35
CA SER A 41 -5.76 -11.95 -13.74
C SER A 41 -6.84 -12.80 -14.46
N LYS A 42 -7.12 -14.02 -13.99
CA LYS A 42 -8.19 -14.89 -14.51
C LYS A 42 -9.47 -14.81 -13.69
N ALA A 43 -9.50 -14.01 -12.62
CA ALA A 43 -10.69 -13.82 -11.83
C ALA A 43 -11.79 -13.25 -12.76
N SER A 44 -12.82 -14.05 -12.97
CA SER A 44 -14.02 -13.63 -13.71
C SER A 44 -14.67 -12.45 -12.99
N ASP A 45 -15.41 -11.59 -13.70
CA ASP A 45 -16.20 -10.47 -13.16
C ASP A 45 -17.25 -10.89 -12.10
N LYS A 46 -17.30 -12.17 -11.77
CA LYS A 46 -18.18 -12.69 -10.70
C LYS A 46 -17.59 -12.38 -9.33
N LYS A 47 -18.27 -11.52 -8.58
CA LYS A 47 -17.86 -11.09 -7.23
C LYS A 47 -17.55 -12.29 -6.29
N LEU A 48 -18.33 -13.37 -6.32
CA LEU A 48 -18.08 -14.56 -5.50
C LEU A 48 -16.75 -15.24 -5.82
N VAL A 49 -16.35 -15.24 -7.10
CA VAL A 49 -15.04 -15.76 -7.52
C VAL A 49 -13.94 -14.85 -6.96
N GLY A 50 -14.12 -13.54 -7.01
CA GLY A 50 -13.22 -12.56 -6.40
C GLY A 50 -13.01 -12.80 -4.90
N VAL A 51 -14.11 -13.02 -4.14
CA VAL A 51 -14.04 -13.36 -2.71
C VAL A 51 -13.26 -14.67 -2.49
N GLY A 52 -13.55 -15.71 -3.26
CA GLY A 52 -12.82 -16.99 -3.16
C GLY A 52 -11.33 -16.84 -3.44
N VAL A 53 -10.99 -16.11 -4.50
CA VAL A 53 -9.59 -15.83 -4.87
C VAL A 53 -8.87 -15.02 -3.80
N GLY A 54 -9.52 -13.99 -3.25
CA GLY A 54 -8.97 -13.20 -2.14
C GLY A 54 -8.75 -14.03 -0.88
N ALA A 55 -9.72 -14.86 -0.50
CA ALA A 55 -9.64 -15.72 0.68
C ALA A 55 -8.51 -16.76 0.56
N VAL A 56 -8.47 -17.50 -0.56
CA VAL A 56 -7.43 -18.50 -0.81
C VAL A 56 -6.06 -17.84 -0.98
N GLY A 57 -5.99 -16.72 -1.69
CA GLY A 57 -4.75 -15.97 -1.90
C GLY A 57 -4.16 -15.50 -0.56
N THR A 58 -4.95 -14.86 0.28
CA THR A 58 -4.49 -14.37 1.59
C THR A 58 -4.15 -15.51 2.55
N ALA A 59 -4.95 -16.56 2.58
CA ALA A 59 -4.66 -17.75 3.38
C ALA A 59 -3.33 -18.41 2.95
N ALA A 60 -3.06 -18.42 1.64
CA ALA A 60 -1.82 -19.00 1.08
C ALA A 60 -0.59 -18.11 1.35
N ILE A 61 -0.72 -16.77 1.27
CA ILE A 61 0.39 -15.84 1.53
C ILE A 61 0.55 -15.55 3.03
N GLN A 62 -0.50 -15.78 3.85
CA GLN A 62 -0.57 -15.40 5.27
C GLN A 62 -0.41 -13.87 5.50
N SER A 63 -0.74 -13.05 4.49
CA SER A 63 -0.64 -11.59 4.55
C SER A 63 -1.76 -10.93 3.75
N SER A 64 -2.73 -10.33 4.46
CA SER A 64 -3.78 -9.51 3.84
C SER A 64 -3.23 -8.19 3.30
N GLY A 65 -2.20 -7.64 3.97
CA GLY A 65 -1.52 -6.44 3.52
C GLY A 65 -0.91 -6.63 2.13
N ALA A 66 -0.09 -7.68 1.94
CA ALA A 66 0.51 -8.01 0.64
C ALA A 66 -0.54 -8.27 -0.45
N THR A 67 -1.61 -9.02 -0.12
CA THR A 67 -2.73 -9.24 -1.06
C THR A 67 -3.40 -7.92 -1.46
N THR A 68 -3.66 -7.04 -0.51
CA THR A 68 -4.33 -5.75 -0.78
C THR A 68 -3.44 -4.82 -1.59
N VAL A 69 -2.13 -4.73 -1.29
CA VAL A 69 -1.17 -3.94 -2.08
C VAL A 69 -1.11 -4.43 -3.52
N LEU A 70 -1.09 -5.75 -3.72
CA LEU A 70 -1.12 -6.35 -5.07
C LEU A 70 -2.42 -6.01 -5.82
N VAL A 71 -3.57 -6.05 -5.14
CA VAL A 71 -4.87 -5.65 -5.70
C VAL A 71 -4.87 -4.17 -6.05
N ILE A 72 -4.35 -3.29 -5.18
CA ILE A 72 -4.20 -1.86 -5.43
C ILE A 72 -3.36 -1.62 -6.69
N GLY A 73 -2.23 -2.32 -6.83
CA GLY A 73 -1.38 -2.26 -8.01
C GLY A 73 -2.12 -2.66 -9.29
N PHE A 74 -2.88 -3.75 -9.26
CA PHE A 74 -3.66 -4.20 -10.42
C PHE A 74 -4.81 -3.27 -10.78
N VAL A 75 -5.46 -2.63 -9.82
CA VAL A 75 -6.49 -1.61 -10.09
C VAL A 75 -5.86 -0.36 -10.68
N ASN A 76 -4.72 0.07 -10.15
CA ASN A 76 -4.00 1.23 -10.67
C ASN A 76 -3.51 0.99 -12.11
N ALA A 77 -3.11 -0.23 -12.43
CA ALA A 77 -2.75 -0.66 -13.78
C ALA A 77 -3.96 -0.95 -14.70
N GLY A 78 -5.20 -0.70 -14.25
CA GLY A 78 -6.41 -0.98 -15.04
C GLY A 78 -6.72 -2.47 -15.29
N ILE A 79 -5.96 -3.39 -14.65
CA ILE A 79 -6.14 -4.85 -14.80
C ILE A 79 -7.41 -5.34 -14.08
N LEU A 80 -7.73 -4.73 -12.94
CA LEU A 80 -8.89 -5.07 -12.14
C LEU A 80 -9.86 -3.90 -12.03
N SER A 81 -11.15 -4.18 -12.20
CA SER A 81 -12.19 -3.22 -11.87
C SER A 81 -12.29 -2.99 -10.36
N LEU A 82 -12.73 -1.81 -9.91
CA LEU A 82 -12.98 -1.52 -8.49
C LEU A 82 -13.95 -2.53 -7.85
N THR A 83 -14.91 -3.04 -8.63
CA THR A 83 -15.88 -4.05 -8.16
C THR A 83 -15.22 -5.39 -7.84
N LEU A 84 -14.33 -5.84 -8.71
CA LEU A 84 -13.60 -7.10 -8.51
C LEU A 84 -12.55 -6.94 -7.41
N ALA A 85 -11.87 -5.80 -7.37
CA ALA A 85 -10.93 -5.45 -6.30
C ALA A 85 -11.60 -5.47 -4.92
N ALA A 86 -12.78 -4.84 -4.78
CA ALA A 86 -13.57 -4.89 -3.55
C ALA A 86 -13.87 -6.34 -3.14
N ALA A 87 -14.31 -7.18 -4.08
CA ALA A 87 -14.61 -8.58 -3.80
C ALA A 87 -13.37 -9.39 -3.36
N ILE A 88 -12.21 -9.14 -3.98
CA ILE A 88 -10.95 -9.79 -3.58
C ILE A 88 -10.53 -9.32 -2.18
N ILE A 89 -10.66 -8.03 -1.86
CA ILE A 89 -10.36 -7.46 -0.53
C ILE A 89 -11.29 -8.07 0.53
N TYR A 90 -12.58 -8.25 0.24
CA TYR A 90 -13.50 -8.94 1.13
C TYR A 90 -13.02 -10.37 1.42
N GLY A 91 -12.62 -11.08 0.39
CA GLY A 91 -12.03 -12.41 0.54
C GLY A 91 -10.73 -12.40 1.35
N ALA A 92 -9.88 -11.41 1.14
CA ALA A 92 -8.62 -11.27 1.88
C ALA A 92 -8.86 -11.15 3.39
N ASN A 93 -9.90 -10.43 3.81
CA ASN A 93 -10.28 -10.34 5.24
C ASN A 93 -10.71 -11.71 5.80
N ILE A 94 -11.44 -12.53 5.02
CA ILE A 94 -11.74 -13.91 5.44
C ILE A 94 -10.45 -14.73 5.54
N GLY A 95 -9.57 -14.66 4.53
CA GLY A 95 -8.30 -15.40 4.48
C GLY A 95 -7.37 -15.10 5.66
N THR A 96 -7.37 -13.88 6.17
CA THR A 96 -6.60 -13.47 7.34
C THR A 96 -6.97 -14.26 8.60
N THR A 97 -8.22 -14.69 8.75
CA THR A 97 -8.67 -15.41 9.94
C THR A 97 -8.04 -16.79 10.10
N ILE A 98 -7.49 -17.35 9.02
CA ILE A 98 -6.78 -18.65 9.05
C ILE A 98 -5.59 -18.61 10.03
N THR A 99 -4.89 -17.47 10.14
CA THR A 99 -3.78 -17.33 11.12
C THR A 99 -4.28 -17.50 12.55
N ALA A 100 -5.41 -16.85 12.90
CA ALA A 100 -6.01 -17.00 14.23
C ALA A 100 -6.45 -18.45 14.50
N GLN A 101 -6.97 -19.16 13.49
CA GLN A 101 -7.33 -20.57 13.60
C GLN A 101 -6.10 -21.46 13.83
N ILE A 102 -5.00 -21.21 13.12
CA ILE A 102 -3.71 -21.91 13.30
C ILE A 102 -3.21 -21.71 14.74
N VAL A 103 -3.20 -20.46 15.23
CA VAL A 103 -2.77 -20.13 16.60
C VAL A 103 -3.65 -20.84 17.63
N ALA A 104 -4.99 -20.75 17.48
CA ALA A 104 -5.92 -21.42 18.40
C ALA A 104 -5.75 -22.94 18.40
N PHE A 105 -5.53 -23.55 17.23
CA PHE A 105 -5.27 -24.98 17.12
C PHE A 105 -3.97 -25.40 17.85
N GLY A 106 -2.92 -24.62 17.72
CA GLY A 106 -1.65 -24.88 18.40
C GLY A 106 -1.73 -24.83 19.93
N LEU A 107 -2.69 -24.04 20.47
CA LEU A 107 -2.94 -23.94 21.91
C LEU A 107 -3.93 -25.01 22.44
N MET A 108 -4.53 -25.82 21.59
CA MET A 108 -5.47 -26.89 21.99
C MET A 108 -4.77 -28.14 22.55
N GLY A 109 -3.52 -28.06 22.97
CA GLY A 109 -2.69 -29.18 23.40
C GLY A 109 -3.26 -29.98 24.58
N GLY A 110 -3.72 -31.17 24.29
CA GLY A 110 -4.10 -32.23 25.23
C GLY A 110 -3.44 -33.57 24.89
N SER A 111 -2.41 -33.58 24.06
CA SER A 111 -1.69 -34.80 23.64
C SER A 111 -0.51 -35.11 24.54
N THR A 112 -0.18 -36.42 24.63
CA THR A 112 0.98 -36.97 25.36
C THR A 112 2.35 -36.48 24.82
N ILE A 113 2.38 -35.73 23.74
CA ILE A 113 3.55 -35.09 23.17
C ILE A 113 3.38 -33.59 23.37
N GLU A 114 4.35 -32.94 23.98
CA GLU A 114 4.39 -31.49 24.14
C GLU A 114 4.52 -30.85 22.75
N LEU A 115 3.41 -30.29 22.23
CA LEU A 115 3.35 -29.62 20.91
C LEU A 115 4.40 -28.52 20.80
N ASP A 116 4.73 -27.91 21.89
CA ASP A 116 5.74 -26.87 22.04
C ASP A 116 7.13 -27.33 21.59
N VAL A 117 7.53 -28.53 21.98
CA VAL A 117 8.80 -29.13 21.55
C VAL A 117 8.79 -29.45 20.05
N ILE A 118 7.64 -29.87 19.51
CA ILE A 118 7.50 -30.14 18.08
C ILE A 118 7.66 -28.85 17.29
N PHE A 119 7.02 -27.75 17.70
CA PHE A 119 7.12 -26.47 17.02
C PHE A 119 8.53 -25.88 17.11
N ALA A 120 9.18 -25.98 18.27
CA ALA A 120 10.60 -25.59 18.43
C ALA A 120 11.51 -26.42 17.51
N ALA A 121 11.29 -27.74 17.42
CA ALA A 121 12.04 -28.62 16.52
C ALA A 121 11.81 -28.27 15.04
N LEU A 122 10.58 -27.94 14.63
CA LEU A 122 10.28 -27.47 13.28
C LEU A 122 11.03 -26.17 12.95
N THR A 123 11.16 -25.25 13.91
CA THR A 123 11.99 -24.03 13.75
C THR A 123 13.42 -24.40 13.40
N GLY A 124 14.04 -25.31 14.18
CA GLY A 124 15.41 -25.77 13.97
C GLY A 124 15.58 -26.46 12.62
N VAL A 125 14.76 -27.48 12.32
CA VAL A 125 14.81 -28.23 11.05
C VAL A 125 14.63 -27.31 9.86
N GLY A 126 13.64 -26.42 9.93
CA GLY A 126 13.38 -25.45 8.85
C GLY A 126 14.54 -24.48 8.64
N ALA A 127 15.16 -23.99 9.73
CA ALA A 127 16.32 -23.12 9.67
C ALA A 127 17.53 -23.81 9.04
N PHE A 128 17.80 -25.08 9.39
CA PHE A 128 18.86 -25.87 8.74
C PHE A 128 18.61 -26.06 7.25
N ILE A 129 17.38 -26.39 6.86
CA ILE A 129 17.01 -26.52 5.44
C ILE A 129 17.20 -25.18 4.72
N ASN A 130 16.74 -24.09 5.30
CA ASN A 130 16.88 -22.75 4.71
C ASN A 130 18.35 -22.34 4.53
N ALA A 131 19.22 -22.63 5.52
CA ALA A 131 20.62 -22.24 5.49
C ALA A 131 21.45 -23.09 4.52
N TYR A 132 21.24 -24.40 4.48
CA TYR A 132 22.17 -25.36 3.81
C TYR A 132 21.63 -25.97 2.51
N ALA A 133 20.36 -25.82 2.16
CA ALA A 133 19.84 -26.34 0.91
C ALA A 133 20.50 -25.62 -0.28
N LYS A 134 20.82 -26.37 -1.34
CA LYS A 134 21.44 -25.83 -2.57
C LYS A 134 20.40 -25.20 -3.50
N ASN A 135 19.17 -25.71 -3.49
CA ASN A 135 18.09 -25.27 -4.37
C ASN A 135 17.27 -24.16 -3.69
N ASP A 136 17.06 -23.05 -4.40
CA ASP A 136 16.31 -21.90 -3.91
C ASP A 136 14.88 -22.25 -3.44
N ARG A 137 14.17 -23.11 -4.18
CA ARG A 137 12.85 -23.60 -3.79
C ARG A 137 12.88 -24.37 -2.47
N THR A 138 13.92 -25.18 -2.25
CA THR A 138 14.09 -25.96 -1.00
C THR A 138 14.43 -25.02 0.17
N LYS A 139 15.24 -23.98 -0.06
CA LYS A 139 15.49 -22.93 0.94
C LYS A 139 14.20 -22.26 1.39
N LYS A 140 13.37 -21.85 0.43
CA LYS A 140 12.07 -21.23 0.71
C LYS A 140 11.13 -22.15 1.50
N ILE A 141 11.10 -23.45 1.17
CA ILE A 141 10.35 -24.44 1.95
C ILE A 141 10.90 -24.54 3.38
N GLY A 142 12.23 -24.54 3.54
CA GLY A 142 12.87 -24.48 4.86
C GLY A 142 12.45 -23.23 5.63
N GLY A 143 12.43 -22.06 5.00
CA GLY A 143 11.95 -20.81 5.58
C GLY A 143 10.48 -20.85 6.01
N ILE A 144 9.61 -21.53 5.24
CA ILE A 144 8.20 -21.74 5.62
C ILE A 144 8.10 -22.61 6.88
N ILE A 145 8.83 -23.71 6.91
CA ILE A 145 8.84 -24.63 8.08
C ILE A 145 9.39 -23.91 9.31
N ALA A 146 10.49 -23.18 9.17
CA ALA A 146 11.09 -22.40 10.25
C ALA A 146 10.14 -21.32 10.77
N GLY A 147 9.55 -20.53 9.86
CA GLY A 147 8.59 -19.48 10.20
C GLY A 147 7.36 -20.04 10.92
N PHE A 148 6.82 -21.16 10.44
CA PHE A 148 5.69 -21.81 11.09
C PHE A 148 6.02 -22.26 12.52
N GLY A 149 7.15 -22.93 12.74
CA GLY A 149 7.58 -23.34 14.08
C GLY A 149 7.85 -22.13 14.98
N MET A 150 8.58 -21.13 14.47
CA MET A 150 8.95 -19.92 15.22
C MET A 150 7.74 -19.07 15.62
N LEU A 151 6.62 -19.13 14.86
CA LEU A 151 5.37 -18.48 15.24
C LEU A 151 4.87 -18.97 16.61
N PHE A 152 4.91 -20.28 16.86
CA PHE A 152 4.51 -20.85 18.14
C PHE A 152 5.53 -20.57 19.25
N VAL A 153 6.83 -20.54 18.94
CA VAL A 153 7.86 -20.13 19.91
C VAL A 153 7.62 -18.69 20.37
N GLY A 154 7.32 -17.78 19.44
CA GLY A 154 6.96 -16.39 19.77
C GLY A 154 5.69 -16.30 20.62
N LEU A 155 4.68 -17.13 20.31
CA LEU A 155 3.43 -17.19 21.08
C LEU A 155 3.67 -17.66 22.52
N GLN A 156 4.49 -18.68 22.74
CA GLN A 156 4.86 -19.15 24.09
C GLN A 156 5.59 -18.09 24.90
N LEU A 157 6.51 -17.34 24.27
CA LEU A 157 7.19 -16.23 24.93
C LEU A 157 6.19 -15.13 25.34
N MET A 158 5.21 -14.83 24.49
CA MET A 158 4.14 -13.88 24.82
C MET A 158 3.27 -14.40 25.95
N GLU A 159 2.85 -15.67 25.93
CA GLU A 159 2.04 -16.28 26.98
C GLU A 159 2.76 -16.27 28.34
N ALA A 160 4.05 -16.64 28.38
CA ALA A 160 4.85 -16.56 29.58
C ALA A 160 4.98 -15.12 30.12
N ALA A 161 5.15 -14.15 29.22
CA ALA A 161 5.21 -12.74 29.58
C ALA A 161 3.86 -12.22 30.12
N MET A 162 2.74 -12.61 29.47
CA MET A 162 1.38 -12.24 29.91
C MET A 162 1.06 -12.85 31.29
N SER A 163 1.48 -14.08 31.57
CA SER A 163 1.38 -14.68 32.91
C SER A 163 2.14 -13.87 33.96
N GLY A 164 3.33 -13.35 33.63
CA GLY A 164 4.07 -12.46 34.53
C GLY A 164 3.38 -11.09 34.73
N LEU A 165 2.77 -10.53 33.69
CA LEU A 165 2.03 -9.27 33.78
C LEU A 165 0.71 -9.41 34.54
N SER A 166 0.07 -10.58 34.51
CA SER A 166 -1.18 -10.83 35.24
C SER A 166 -1.00 -10.90 36.75
N GLU A 167 0.24 -11.12 37.22
CA GLU A 167 0.58 -11.04 38.64
C GLU A 167 0.65 -9.61 39.19
N GLU A 168 0.69 -8.59 38.30
CA GLU A 168 0.73 -7.16 38.65
C GLU A 168 -0.69 -6.57 38.74
N PRO A 169 -1.21 -6.26 39.95
CA PRO A 169 -2.57 -5.78 40.13
C PRO A 169 -2.87 -4.51 39.34
N ALA A 170 -1.89 -3.59 39.24
CA ALA A 170 -2.07 -2.34 38.52
C ALA A 170 -2.33 -2.53 37.02
N VAL A 171 -1.68 -3.53 36.39
CA VAL A 171 -1.88 -3.86 34.97
C VAL A 171 -3.27 -4.47 34.77
N LYS A 172 -3.62 -5.41 35.63
CA LYS A 172 -4.90 -6.10 35.59
C LYS A 172 -6.09 -5.14 35.82
N ASP A 173 -5.98 -4.27 36.83
CA ASP A 173 -7.00 -3.27 37.12
C ASP A 173 -7.11 -2.24 35.96
N MET A 174 -6.00 -1.81 35.39
CA MET A 174 -5.99 -0.89 34.26
C MET A 174 -6.69 -1.48 33.02
N LEU A 175 -6.34 -2.71 32.63
CA LEU A 175 -6.92 -3.38 31.48
C LEU A 175 -8.36 -3.85 31.75
N GLY A 176 -8.61 -4.41 32.93
CA GLY A 176 -9.92 -4.90 33.33
C GLY A 176 -10.97 -3.80 33.53
N SER A 177 -10.54 -2.56 33.83
CA SER A 177 -11.44 -1.41 34.02
C SER A 177 -11.96 -0.79 32.71
N ILE A 178 -11.49 -1.26 31.54
CA ILE A 178 -11.94 -0.71 30.26
C ILE A 178 -13.26 -1.37 29.84
N ASP A 179 -14.37 -0.83 30.30
CA ASP A 179 -15.71 -1.34 29.97
C ASP A 179 -16.30 -0.72 28.71
N ASN A 180 -15.72 0.38 28.23
CA ASN A 180 -16.23 1.07 27.05
C ASN A 180 -15.82 0.34 25.75
N LEU A 181 -16.77 -0.26 25.07
CA LEU A 181 -16.58 -1.04 23.86
C LEU A 181 -15.94 -0.25 22.73
N LEU A 182 -16.26 1.04 22.58
CA LEU A 182 -15.63 1.91 21.56
C LEU A 182 -14.16 2.17 21.85
N ILE A 183 -13.79 2.31 23.12
CA ILE A 183 -12.39 2.47 23.52
C ILE A 183 -11.61 1.21 23.19
N LEU A 184 -12.16 0.02 23.43
CA LEU A 184 -11.52 -1.26 23.07
C LEU A 184 -11.32 -1.40 21.56
N VAL A 185 -12.30 -1.02 20.76
CA VAL A 185 -12.17 -0.99 19.29
C VAL A 185 -11.07 -0.01 18.87
N LEU A 186 -11.02 1.19 19.46
CA LEU A 186 -9.99 2.18 19.13
C LEU A 186 -8.58 1.72 19.54
N ILE A 187 -8.45 1.07 20.69
CA ILE A 187 -7.17 0.46 21.14
C ILE A 187 -6.73 -0.60 20.12
N GLY A 188 -7.62 -1.51 19.75
CA GLY A 188 -7.34 -2.54 18.74
C GLY A 188 -6.93 -1.94 17.40
N ALA A 189 -7.61 -0.89 16.95
CA ALA A 189 -7.30 -0.19 15.71
C ALA A 189 -5.92 0.51 15.79
N ALA A 190 -5.66 1.26 16.86
CA ALA A 190 -4.41 2.00 17.03
C ALA A 190 -3.19 1.06 17.14
N LEU A 191 -3.27 0.03 17.97
CA LEU A 191 -2.19 -0.94 18.13
C LEU A 191 -1.92 -1.72 16.85
N THR A 192 -2.98 -2.11 16.12
CA THR A 192 -2.81 -2.80 14.83
C THR A 192 -2.25 -1.89 13.76
N ALA A 193 -2.61 -0.60 13.75
CA ALA A 193 -2.01 0.37 12.83
C ALA A 193 -0.50 0.53 13.06
N LEU A 194 -0.04 0.46 14.32
CA LEU A 194 1.38 0.48 14.67
C LEU A 194 2.10 -0.81 14.23
N VAL A 195 1.50 -1.97 14.52
CA VAL A 195 2.07 -3.29 14.20
C VAL A 195 1.88 -3.64 12.72
N GLN A 196 0.94 -3.02 12.03
CA GLN A 196 0.56 -3.22 10.62
C GLN A 196 0.10 -4.65 10.29
N SER A 197 -0.30 -5.43 11.30
CA SER A 197 -0.73 -6.82 11.15
C SER A 197 -1.83 -7.19 12.14
N SER A 198 -3.03 -7.43 11.63
CA SER A 198 -4.16 -7.90 12.43
C SER A 198 -3.95 -9.32 12.95
N SER A 199 -3.24 -10.16 12.21
CA SER A 199 -2.91 -11.53 12.65
C SER A 199 -2.01 -11.52 13.88
N VAL A 200 -1.00 -10.66 13.90
CA VAL A 200 -0.11 -10.47 15.06
C VAL A 200 -0.91 -9.94 16.24
N MET A 201 -1.73 -8.90 16.03
CA MET A 201 -2.54 -8.33 17.10
C MET A 201 -3.53 -9.35 17.69
N THR A 202 -4.23 -10.10 16.84
CA THR A 202 -5.13 -11.16 17.31
C THR A 202 -4.39 -12.23 18.12
N SER A 203 -3.14 -12.57 17.75
CA SER A 203 -2.33 -13.53 18.49
C SER A 203 -1.88 -12.99 19.86
N ILE A 204 -1.57 -11.69 19.96
CA ILE A 204 -1.31 -11.01 21.23
C ILE A 204 -2.55 -11.06 22.11
N VAL A 205 -3.73 -10.75 21.55
CA VAL A 205 -5.00 -10.79 22.28
C VAL A 205 -5.33 -12.20 22.76
N ILE A 206 -5.07 -13.24 21.94
CA ILE A 206 -5.19 -14.63 22.35
C ILE A 206 -4.25 -14.93 23.52
N ALA A 207 -2.99 -14.49 23.47
CA ALA A 207 -2.02 -14.71 24.56
C ALA A 207 -2.47 -14.04 25.87
N MET A 208 -3.08 -12.84 25.81
CA MET A 208 -3.66 -12.17 26.99
C MET A 208 -4.85 -12.92 27.59
N LEU A 209 -5.55 -13.70 26.77
CA LEU A 209 -6.81 -14.36 27.11
C LEU A 209 -6.63 -15.77 27.66
N VAL A 210 -5.55 -16.50 27.24
CA VAL A 210 -5.36 -17.92 27.55
C VAL A 210 -4.51 -18.17 28.80
N VAL A 211 -3.89 -17.16 29.38
CA VAL A 211 -3.13 -17.29 30.63
C VAL A 211 -4.04 -17.72 31.78
N GLN A 212 -3.48 -18.36 32.81
CA GLN A 212 -4.20 -18.93 33.94
C GLN A 212 -5.07 -17.88 34.68
N ASP A 213 -4.61 -16.65 34.74
CA ASP A 213 -5.33 -15.48 35.27
C ASP A 213 -5.41 -14.41 34.17
N PRO A 214 -6.45 -14.43 33.32
CA PRO A 214 -6.52 -13.59 32.12
C PRO A 214 -6.44 -12.10 32.41
N LEU A 215 -5.66 -11.37 31.59
CA LEU A 215 -5.52 -9.92 31.66
C LEU A 215 -6.78 -9.18 31.13
N ILE A 216 -7.50 -9.82 30.23
CA ILE A 216 -8.74 -9.31 29.63
C ILE A 216 -9.77 -10.44 29.55
N ASN A 217 -11.04 -10.10 29.56
CA ASN A 217 -12.11 -11.07 29.32
C ASN A 217 -12.37 -11.27 27.80
N LEU A 218 -13.15 -12.30 27.47
CA LEU A 218 -13.46 -12.64 26.07
C LEU A 218 -14.21 -11.52 25.34
N GLU A 219 -15.11 -10.80 26.02
CA GLU A 219 -15.83 -9.68 25.43
C GLU A 219 -14.87 -8.55 25.04
N GLN A 220 -13.96 -8.16 25.93
CA GLN A 220 -12.92 -7.17 25.64
C GLN A 220 -12.04 -7.62 24.46
N ALA A 221 -11.60 -8.89 24.44
CA ALA A 221 -10.81 -9.47 23.37
C ALA A 221 -11.53 -9.40 22.00
N ILE A 222 -12.82 -9.63 21.99
CA ILE A 222 -13.68 -9.54 20.79
C ILE A 222 -13.66 -8.12 20.21
N TYR A 223 -13.88 -7.09 21.04
CA TYR A 223 -13.92 -5.71 20.57
C TYR A 223 -12.53 -5.18 20.14
N ILE A 224 -11.47 -5.58 20.83
CA ILE A 224 -10.08 -5.29 20.40
C ILE A 224 -9.83 -5.93 19.02
N THR A 225 -10.27 -7.18 18.82
CA THR A 225 -10.11 -7.88 17.54
C THR A 225 -10.92 -7.24 16.41
N MET A 226 -12.11 -6.75 16.67
CA MET A 226 -12.88 -5.94 15.70
C MET A 226 -12.11 -4.68 15.29
N GLY A 227 -11.57 -3.95 16.28
CA GLY A 227 -10.73 -2.78 16.03
C GLY A 227 -9.48 -3.11 15.21
N SER A 228 -8.86 -4.24 15.48
CA SER A 228 -7.68 -4.73 14.75
C SER A 228 -7.91 -4.81 13.23
N ASN A 229 -9.11 -5.16 12.78
CA ASN A 229 -9.43 -5.18 11.34
C ASN A 229 -9.39 -3.77 10.72
N ILE A 230 -9.85 -2.74 11.45
CA ILE A 230 -9.72 -1.34 10.99
C ILE A 230 -8.25 -0.94 10.92
N GLY A 231 -7.47 -1.23 11.97
CA GLY A 231 -6.05 -0.88 12.03
C GLY A 231 -5.22 -1.49 10.90
N SER A 232 -5.57 -2.69 10.44
CA SER A 232 -4.87 -3.35 9.33
C SER A 232 -4.98 -2.61 7.99
N CYS A 233 -5.97 -1.72 7.84
CA CYS A 233 -6.17 -0.93 6.63
C CYS A 233 -5.05 0.11 6.41
N VAL A 234 -4.23 0.41 7.42
CA VAL A 234 -3.14 1.38 7.31
C VAL A 234 -2.16 1.02 6.19
N VAL A 235 -1.87 -0.27 6.00
CA VAL A 235 -0.99 -0.77 4.93
C VAL A 235 -1.56 -0.42 3.55
N ALA A 236 -2.87 -0.63 3.36
CA ALA A 236 -3.56 -0.28 2.13
C ALA A 236 -3.61 1.23 1.90
N ILE A 237 -3.82 2.01 2.96
CA ILE A 237 -3.84 3.48 2.89
C ILE A 237 -2.47 4.00 2.48
N MET A 238 -1.38 3.51 3.08
CA MET A 238 -0.02 3.91 2.73
C MET A 238 0.31 3.56 1.27
N ALA A 239 -0.03 2.35 0.81
CA ALA A 239 0.18 1.93 -0.57
C ALA A 239 -0.68 2.72 -1.58
N GLY A 240 -1.90 3.07 -1.21
CA GLY A 240 -2.82 3.85 -2.05
C GLY A 240 -2.50 5.33 -2.09
N PHE A 241 -1.90 5.89 -1.03
CA PHE A 241 -1.69 7.33 -0.89
C PHE A 241 -0.69 7.88 -1.91
N SER A 242 0.37 7.13 -2.18
CA SER A 242 1.41 7.46 -3.18
C SER A 242 1.06 7.05 -4.61
N SER A 243 -0.13 6.48 -4.84
CA SER A 243 -0.56 5.91 -6.12
C SER A 243 -1.72 6.70 -6.73
N GLY A 244 -2.10 6.35 -7.96
CA GLY A 244 -3.20 7.00 -8.71
C GLY A 244 -4.58 6.95 -8.00
N LEU A 245 -5.55 7.65 -8.55
CA LEU A 245 -6.89 7.84 -7.97
C LEU A 245 -7.61 6.50 -7.68
N ASN A 246 -7.52 5.54 -8.59
CA ASN A 246 -8.16 4.24 -8.40
C ASN A 246 -7.48 3.40 -7.31
N ALA A 247 -6.19 3.58 -7.08
CA ALA A 247 -5.47 3.01 -5.94
C ALA A 247 -5.97 3.58 -4.61
N LYS A 248 -6.15 4.91 -4.52
CA LYS A 248 -6.74 5.60 -3.36
C LYS A 248 -8.18 5.14 -3.10
N ARG A 249 -8.98 4.98 -4.16
CA ARG A 249 -10.34 4.42 -4.07
C ARG A 249 -10.34 3.00 -3.53
N THR A 250 -9.41 2.18 -3.96
CA THR A 250 -9.27 0.78 -3.51
C THR A 250 -8.88 0.71 -2.03
N ALA A 251 -7.95 1.54 -1.57
CA ALA A 251 -7.58 1.67 -0.16
C ALA A 251 -8.77 2.16 0.69
N LEU A 252 -9.52 3.12 0.20
CA LEU A 252 -10.72 3.63 0.88
C LEU A 252 -11.84 2.58 0.95
N ILE A 253 -12.01 1.75 -0.10
CA ILE A 253 -12.93 0.60 -0.08
C ILE A 253 -12.56 -0.36 1.06
N HIS A 254 -11.27 -0.68 1.23
CA HIS A 254 -10.79 -1.55 2.30
C HIS A 254 -11.09 -0.97 3.69
N LEU A 255 -10.80 0.32 3.89
CA LEU A 255 -11.08 1.01 5.14
C LEU A 255 -12.60 1.01 5.45
N LEU A 256 -13.41 1.47 4.51
CA LEU A 256 -14.86 1.58 4.71
C LEU A 256 -15.52 0.21 4.93
N PHE A 257 -15.07 -0.83 4.24
CA PHE A 257 -15.55 -2.20 4.47
C PHE A 257 -15.34 -2.62 5.93
N ASN A 258 -14.14 -2.41 6.49
CA ASN A 258 -13.85 -2.79 7.87
C ASN A 258 -14.58 -1.90 8.89
N VAL A 259 -14.65 -0.59 8.66
CA VAL A 259 -15.38 0.35 9.51
C VAL A 259 -16.87 0.02 9.54
N ILE A 260 -17.49 -0.20 8.38
CA ILE A 260 -18.91 -0.57 8.28
C ILE A 260 -19.15 -1.93 8.96
N GLY A 261 -18.27 -2.91 8.77
CA GLY A 261 -18.35 -4.20 9.45
C GLY A 261 -18.35 -4.06 10.97
N VAL A 262 -17.44 -3.26 11.51
CA VAL A 262 -17.38 -2.97 12.96
C VAL A 262 -18.66 -2.28 13.44
N ILE A 263 -19.16 -1.28 12.72
CA ILE A 263 -20.40 -0.57 13.06
C ILE A 263 -21.58 -1.55 13.09
N ILE A 264 -21.70 -2.43 12.10
CA ILE A 264 -22.77 -3.44 12.05
C ILE A 264 -22.70 -4.33 13.29
N PHE A 265 -21.53 -4.83 13.65
CA PHE A 265 -21.38 -5.71 14.81
C PHE A 265 -21.56 -4.96 16.15
N LEU A 266 -21.15 -3.69 16.25
CA LEU A 266 -21.48 -2.86 17.41
C LEU A 266 -23.00 -2.72 17.59
N ILE A 267 -23.73 -2.47 16.51
CA ILE A 267 -25.21 -2.38 16.53
C ILE A 267 -25.83 -3.72 16.93
N ILE A 268 -25.38 -4.83 16.32
CA ILE A 268 -25.89 -6.17 16.64
C ILE A 268 -25.62 -6.49 18.11
N GLY A 269 -24.39 -6.25 18.62
CA GLY A 269 -24.04 -6.49 20.01
C GLY A 269 -24.89 -5.65 20.98
N PHE A 270 -25.08 -4.36 20.66
CA PHE A 270 -25.95 -3.49 21.44
C PHE A 270 -27.41 -3.98 21.46
N VAL A 271 -27.97 -4.34 20.31
CA VAL A 271 -29.36 -4.84 20.21
C VAL A 271 -29.52 -6.15 20.95
N MET A 272 -28.57 -7.08 20.82
CA MET A 272 -28.60 -8.37 21.55
C MET A 272 -28.60 -8.13 23.06
N SER A 273 -27.67 -7.34 23.55
CA SER A 273 -27.56 -7.02 24.98
C SER A 273 -28.78 -6.30 25.50
N ALA A 274 -29.30 -5.29 24.78
CA ALA A 274 -30.51 -4.55 25.18
C ALA A 274 -31.77 -5.43 25.17
N ALA A 275 -31.91 -6.33 24.21
CA ALA A 275 -33.08 -7.23 24.11
C ALA A 275 -33.11 -8.31 25.19
N THR A 276 -31.97 -8.65 25.79
CA THR A 276 -31.82 -9.73 26.77
C THR A 276 -31.40 -9.25 28.16
N ASN A 277 -31.48 -7.94 28.43
CA ASN A 277 -30.97 -7.30 29.66
C ASN A 277 -29.53 -7.66 30.01
N GLY A 278 -28.69 -7.85 28.99
CA GLY A 278 -27.26 -8.15 29.15
C GLY A 278 -26.91 -9.64 29.15
N ASP A 279 -27.90 -10.55 29.12
CA ASP A 279 -27.63 -12.00 29.17
C ASP A 279 -27.00 -12.56 27.90
N LEU A 280 -27.32 -11.97 26.73
CA LEU A 280 -26.81 -12.41 25.44
C LEU A 280 -25.74 -11.42 24.93
N THR A 281 -24.51 -11.86 24.95
CA THR A 281 -23.34 -11.13 24.42
C THR A 281 -22.59 -12.02 23.43
N TYR A 282 -21.64 -11.43 22.69
CA TYR A 282 -20.78 -12.25 21.83
C TYR A 282 -19.99 -13.29 22.63
N SER A 283 -19.47 -12.91 23.80
CA SER A 283 -18.74 -13.85 24.66
C SER A 283 -19.62 -15.00 25.14
N SER A 284 -20.89 -14.75 25.53
CA SER A 284 -21.81 -15.81 25.95
C SER A 284 -22.15 -16.79 24.82
N ILE A 285 -22.30 -16.30 23.59
CA ILE A 285 -22.56 -17.14 22.41
C ILE A 285 -21.38 -18.04 22.12
N PHE A 286 -20.16 -17.46 22.00
CA PHE A 286 -18.99 -18.22 21.58
C PHE A 286 -18.45 -19.12 22.68
N SER A 287 -18.60 -18.77 23.97
CA SER A 287 -18.30 -19.67 25.10
C SER A 287 -19.29 -20.83 25.20
N GLY A 288 -20.54 -20.64 24.81
CA GLY A 288 -21.51 -21.72 24.72
C GLY A 288 -21.27 -22.70 23.57
N LEU A 289 -20.59 -22.26 22.50
CA LEU A 289 -20.33 -23.09 21.31
C LEU A 289 -18.97 -23.79 21.33
N PHE A 290 -17.95 -23.21 21.96
CA PHE A 290 -16.59 -23.72 21.95
C PHE A 290 -16.02 -23.74 23.37
N SER A 291 -15.30 -24.80 23.71
CA SER A 291 -14.73 -24.98 25.06
C SER A 291 -13.42 -24.22 25.28
N ALA A 292 -12.56 -24.13 24.24
CA ALA A 292 -11.26 -23.48 24.35
C ALA A 292 -11.37 -21.99 24.03
N THR A 293 -10.89 -21.13 24.94
CA THR A 293 -11.01 -19.66 24.84
C THR A 293 -10.33 -19.10 23.59
N ALA A 294 -9.16 -19.63 23.23
CA ALA A 294 -8.49 -19.26 21.96
C ALA A 294 -9.37 -19.55 20.74
N THR A 295 -10.06 -20.70 20.75
CA THR A 295 -10.98 -21.08 19.66
C THR A 295 -12.21 -20.17 19.62
N GLN A 296 -12.73 -19.76 20.80
CA GLN A 296 -13.85 -18.83 20.88
C GLN A 296 -13.54 -17.52 20.14
N LEU A 297 -12.40 -16.93 20.42
CA LEU A 297 -11.96 -15.69 19.76
C LEU A 297 -11.66 -15.88 18.26
N ALA A 298 -10.96 -16.96 17.89
CA ALA A 298 -10.63 -17.25 16.49
C ALA A 298 -11.90 -17.49 15.65
N MET A 299 -12.89 -18.20 16.21
CA MET A 299 -14.17 -18.43 15.55
C MET A 299 -15.00 -17.16 15.46
N PHE A 300 -15.02 -16.32 16.50
CA PHE A 300 -15.63 -15.00 16.42
C PHE A 300 -15.02 -14.20 15.27
N HIS A 301 -13.68 -14.11 15.18
CA HIS A 301 -12.98 -13.39 14.14
C HIS A 301 -13.37 -13.90 12.73
N THR A 302 -13.48 -15.22 12.58
CA THR A 302 -13.91 -15.81 11.31
C THR A 302 -15.37 -15.46 10.99
N VAL A 303 -16.29 -15.62 11.94
CA VAL A 303 -17.73 -15.30 11.77
C VAL A 303 -17.90 -13.81 11.47
N PHE A 304 -17.21 -12.94 12.20
CA PHE A 304 -17.22 -11.49 11.95
C PHE A 304 -16.87 -11.16 10.50
N ASN A 305 -15.78 -11.68 9.97
CA ASN A 305 -15.35 -11.39 8.60
C ASN A 305 -16.31 -12.02 7.56
N VAL A 306 -16.74 -13.26 7.76
CA VAL A 306 -17.67 -13.94 6.84
C VAL A 306 -19.02 -13.21 6.79
N VAL A 307 -19.60 -12.89 7.94
CA VAL A 307 -20.90 -12.19 8.01
C VAL A 307 -20.79 -10.79 7.40
N THR A 308 -19.71 -10.06 7.69
CA THR A 308 -19.46 -8.76 7.06
C THR A 308 -19.40 -8.88 5.54
N VAL A 309 -18.70 -9.88 5.00
CA VAL A 309 -18.64 -10.13 3.55
C VAL A 309 -20.02 -10.47 2.99
N VAL A 310 -20.80 -11.34 3.64
CA VAL A 310 -22.15 -11.69 3.19
C VAL A 310 -23.06 -10.46 3.10
N ILE A 311 -22.96 -9.55 4.07
CA ILE A 311 -23.75 -8.30 4.08
C ILE A 311 -23.23 -7.32 3.02
N MET A 312 -21.91 -7.13 2.90
CA MET A 312 -21.31 -6.12 2.05
C MET A 312 -21.23 -6.51 0.57
N LEU A 313 -21.25 -7.81 0.25
CA LEU A 313 -21.14 -8.28 -1.13
C LEU A 313 -22.29 -7.78 -2.04
N PRO A 314 -23.57 -7.83 -1.65
CA PRO A 314 -24.66 -7.20 -2.40
C PRO A 314 -24.54 -5.67 -2.42
N LEU A 315 -24.01 -5.05 -1.36
CA LEU A 315 -23.87 -3.60 -1.21
C LEU A 315 -22.61 -3.04 -1.88
N THR A 316 -21.78 -3.85 -2.55
CA THR A 316 -20.53 -3.42 -3.21
C THR A 316 -20.76 -2.23 -4.14
N GLY A 317 -21.84 -2.22 -4.93
CA GLY A 317 -22.14 -1.10 -5.83
C GLY A 317 -22.40 0.23 -5.10
N LEU A 318 -23.06 0.15 -3.95
CA LEU A 318 -23.30 1.32 -3.08
C LEU A 318 -22.00 1.83 -2.47
N LEU A 319 -21.14 0.92 -2.01
CA LEU A 319 -19.83 1.26 -1.46
C LEU A 319 -18.94 1.93 -2.52
N ILE A 320 -18.89 1.41 -3.74
CA ILE A 320 -18.14 2.01 -4.85
C ILE A 320 -18.69 3.41 -5.16
N LYS A 321 -20.02 3.57 -5.26
CA LYS A 321 -20.63 4.89 -5.47
C LYS A 321 -20.27 5.87 -4.35
N LEU A 322 -20.24 5.44 -3.10
CA LEU A 322 -19.81 6.27 -1.97
C LEU A 322 -18.34 6.70 -2.15
N VAL A 323 -17.46 5.77 -2.45
CA VAL A 323 -16.03 6.01 -2.62
C VAL A 323 -15.74 6.93 -3.80
N THR A 324 -16.41 6.74 -4.94
CA THR A 324 -16.27 7.64 -6.10
C THR A 324 -16.87 9.02 -5.88
N THR A 325 -17.83 9.16 -4.94
CA THR A 325 -18.34 10.47 -4.52
C THR A 325 -17.36 11.19 -3.58
N ILE A 326 -16.67 10.45 -2.69
CA ILE A 326 -15.66 11.00 -1.77
C ILE A 326 -14.38 11.38 -2.53
N LEU A 327 -13.99 10.55 -3.47
CA LEU A 327 -12.84 10.73 -4.35
C LEU A 327 -13.35 10.80 -5.80
N PRO A 328 -13.94 11.94 -6.20
CA PRO A 328 -14.45 12.09 -7.56
C PRO A 328 -13.30 12.03 -8.56
N ASP A 329 -13.62 11.60 -9.78
CA ASP A 329 -12.73 11.87 -10.89
C ASP A 329 -12.54 13.39 -10.95
N LYS A 330 -11.30 13.87 -11.02
CA LYS A 330 -11.08 15.27 -11.43
C LYS A 330 -11.95 15.43 -12.70
N LYS A 331 -12.76 16.48 -12.82
CA LYS A 331 -13.62 16.70 -14.00
C LYS A 331 -12.80 16.36 -15.23
N ASP A 332 -13.14 15.22 -15.81
CA ASP A 332 -12.35 14.60 -16.86
C ASP A 332 -12.11 15.62 -17.99
N ARG A 333 -10.87 15.88 -18.26
CA ARG A 333 -10.49 15.83 -19.68
C ARG A 333 -10.85 14.41 -20.09
N ALA A 334 -11.92 14.27 -20.85
CA ALA A 334 -12.38 12.98 -21.36
C ALA A 334 -11.16 12.31 -22.00
N ILE A 335 -10.68 11.19 -21.40
CA ILE A 335 -9.73 10.32 -22.08
C ILE A 335 -10.49 9.87 -23.32
N PRO A 336 -10.02 10.13 -24.53
CA PRO A 336 -10.76 9.77 -25.72
C PRO A 336 -10.92 8.25 -25.74
N GLU A 337 -12.15 7.76 -25.56
CA GLU A 337 -12.50 6.43 -26.02
C GLU A 337 -12.26 6.43 -27.54
N ASP A 338 -11.15 5.80 -27.95
CA ASP A 338 -10.88 5.37 -29.34
C ASP A 338 -11.21 6.37 -30.46
N ASP A 339 -11.07 7.68 -30.18
CA ASP A 339 -11.28 8.70 -31.21
C ASP A 339 -9.94 9.27 -31.68
N THR A 340 -9.46 8.75 -32.81
CA THR A 340 -8.29 9.23 -33.55
C THR A 340 -8.43 10.69 -34.05
N GLY A 341 -9.35 11.45 -33.42
CA GLY A 341 -9.68 12.82 -33.79
C GLY A 341 -8.76 13.91 -33.24
N ASN A 342 -8.02 13.67 -32.16
CA ASN A 342 -7.25 14.72 -31.47
C ASN A 342 -5.73 14.66 -31.70
N GLY A 343 -5.26 13.79 -32.59
CA GLY A 343 -3.84 13.72 -32.98
C GLY A 343 -2.91 13.00 -32.00
N SER A 344 -3.39 12.58 -30.81
CA SER A 344 -2.59 11.83 -29.84
C SER A 344 -2.30 10.40 -30.32
N HIS A 345 -1.04 9.94 -30.22
CA HIS A 345 -0.61 8.66 -30.76
C HIS A 345 0.60 8.12 -29.99
N LEU A 346 0.85 6.81 -30.11
CA LEU A 346 2.11 6.21 -29.70
C LEU A 346 3.14 6.37 -30.83
N PHE A 347 4.40 6.59 -30.46
CA PHE A 347 5.48 6.86 -31.43
C PHE A 347 6.15 5.58 -31.91
N PHE A 348 6.30 4.59 -31.03
CA PHE A 348 7.09 3.36 -31.25
C PHE A 348 6.26 2.10 -31.09
N LEU A 349 5.12 2.12 -30.39
CA LEU A 349 4.33 0.94 -30.08
C LEU A 349 3.18 0.71 -31.06
N ASP A 350 3.08 -0.55 -31.55
CA ASP A 350 1.98 -1.04 -32.38
C ASP A 350 1.54 -2.42 -31.87
N GLU A 351 0.24 -2.74 -31.92
CA GLU A 351 -0.32 -4.01 -31.44
C GLU A 351 0.29 -5.24 -32.14
N ASN A 352 0.73 -5.10 -33.39
CA ASN A 352 1.39 -6.18 -34.12
C ASN A 352 2.70 -6.64 -33.45
N MET A 353 3.37 -5.78 -32.67
CA MET A 353 4.59 -6.11 -31.92
C MET A 353 4.36 -7.13 -30.81
N LEU A 354 3.12 -7.33 -30.36
CA LEU A 354 2.77 -8.36 -29.39
C LEU A 354 3.05 -9.79 -29.89
N THR A 355 3.28 -9.97 -31.19
CA THR A 355 3.73 -11.25 -31.77
C THR A 355 5.20 -11.53 -31.54
N THR A 356 6.01 -10.51 -31.23
CA THR A 356 7.44 -10.56 -30.95
C THR A 356 7.77 -9.87 -29.62
N PRO A 357 7.49 -10.52 -28.47
CA PRO A 357 7.52 -9.86 -27.15
C PRO A 357 8.85 -9.20 -26.80
N ALA A 358 9.98 -9.79 -27.21
CA ALA A 358 11.31 -9.21 -26.94
C ALA A 358 11.54 -7.87 -27.66
N ILE A 359 10.99 -7.70 -28.88
CA ILE A 359 11.05 -6.42 -29.61
C ILE A 359 10.08 -5.44 -28.96
N ALA A 360 8.88 -5.89 -28.58
CA ALA A 360 7.88 -5.06 -27.91
C ALA A 360 8.42 -4.44 -26.60
N VAL A 361 9.18 -5.19 -25.80
CA VAL A 361 9.83 -4.67 -24.58
C VAL A 361 10.84 -3.55 -24.90
N LEU A 362 11.60 -3.70 -25.99
CA LEU A 362 12.54 -2.67 -26.42
C LEU A 362 11.82 -1.38 -26.86
N GLU A 363 10.72 -1.52 -27.60
CA GLU A 363 9.94 -0.36 -28.06
C GLU A 363 9.16 0.31 -26.93
N VAL A 364 8.73 -0.42 -25.89
CA VAL A 364 8.22 0.18 -24.64
C VAL A 364 9.25 1.11 -24.03
N LYS A 365 10.52 0.71 -24.03
CA LYS A 365 11.60 1.55 -23.52
C LYS A 365 11.75 2.86 -24.30
N ASN A 366 11.67 2.79 -25.63
CA ASN A 366 11.72 3.96 -26.50
C ASN A 366 10.52 4.88 -26.29
N GLU A 367 9.34 4.30 -26.09
CA GLU A 367 8.10 5.05 -25.81
C GLU A 367 8.18 5.78 -24.48
N ILE A 368 8.70 5.15 -23.40
CA ILE A 368 8.92 5.77 -22.10
C ILE A 368 9.91 6.93 -22.20
N LEU A 369 11.00 6.76 -22.95
CA LEU A 369 11.97 7.84 -23.19
C LEU A 369 11.34 9.03 -23.93
N LYS A 370 10.43 8.76 -24.87
CA LYS A 370 9.70 9.80 -25.56
C LYS A 370 8.71 10.54 -24.66
N MET A 371 8.05 9.81 -23.77
CA MET A 371 7.16 10.39 -22.76
C MET A 371 7.96 11.30 -21.80
N ALA A 372 9.17 10.87 -21.38
CA ALA A 372 10.05 11.68 -20.55
C ALA A 372 10.51 12.98 -21.26
N GLU A 373 10.79 12.91 -22.56
CA GLU A 373 11.12 14.09 -23.39
C GLU A 373 9.95 15.10 -23.40
N LEU A 374 8.73 14.61 -23.63
CA LEU A 374 7.55 15.47 -23.66
C LEU A 374 7.25 16.09 -22.29
N ALA A 375 7.43 15.34 -21.21
CA ALA A 375 7.24 15.83 -19.85
C ALA A 375 8.26 16.94 -19.53
N MET A 376 9.55 16.75 -19.84
CA MET A 376 10.58 17.79 -19.63
C MET A 376 10.33 19.03 -20.50
N ASP A 377 9.90 18.86 -21.75
CA ASP A 377 9.54 19.98 -22.62
C ASP A 377 8.36 20.79 -22.04
N ASN A 378 7.39 20.13 -21.39
CA ASN A 378 6.28 20.80 -20.71
C ASN A 378 6.73 21.54 -19.45
N VAL A 379 7.64 20.98 -18.64
CA VAL A 379 8.24 21.66 -17.49
C VAL A 379 8.92 22.96 -17.92
N LYS A 380 9.75 22.91 -18.96
CA LYS A 380 10.40 24.11 -19.52
C LYS A 380 9.41 25.15 -20.03
N ARG A 381 8.32 24.69 -20.63
CA ARG A 381 7.27 25.58 -21.15
C ARG A 381 6.51 26.24 -20.00
N ALA A 382 6.12 25.48 -18.98
CA ALA A 382 5.46 25.99 -17.78
C ALA A 382 6.33 27.05 -17.07
N SER A 383 7.64 26.80 -16.96
CA SER A 383 8.57 27.72 -16.34
C SER A 383 8.73 29.03 -17.12
N ARG A 384 8.74 28.97 -18.46
CA ARG A 384 8.71 30.18 -19.28
C ARG A 384 7.41 30.94 -19.11
N ILE A 385 6.28 30.24 -19.11
CA ILE A 385 4.94 30.86 -18.94
C ILE A 385 4.86 31.61 -17.61
N ILE A 386 5.29 31.02 -16.50
CA ILE A 386 5.20 31.67 -15.18
C ILE A 386 6.19 32.85 -15.04
N CYS A 387 7.37 32.77 -15.63
CA CYS A 387 8.34 33.87 -15.60
C CYS A 387 7.91 35.06 -16.48
N THR A 388 7.33 34.80 -17.64
CA THR A 388 6.97 35.85 -18.61
C THR A 388 5.51 36.27 -18.56
N LEU A 389 4.64 35.44 -17.97
CA LEU A 389 3.17 35.52 -18.03
C LEU A 389 2.62 35.56 -19.47
N ASP A 390 3.39 35.06 -20.44
CA ASP A 390 2.98 34.93 -21.83
C ASP A 390 2.21 33.61 -22.04
N MET A 391 0.89 33.72 -22.17
CA MET A 391 -0.02 32.58 -22.38
C MET A 391 -0.09 32.12 -23.84
N SER A 392 0.72 32.65 -24.75
CA SER A 392 0.73 32.22 -26.15
C SER A 392 1.09 30.74 -26.33
N GLU A 393 1.91 30.18 -25.45
CA GLU A 393 2.29 28.76 -25.44
C GLU A 393 1.30 27.85 -24.67
N ARG A 394 0.26 28.41 -24.03
CA ARG A 394 -0.70 27.63 -23.23
C ARG A 394 -1.34 26.49 -24.01
N LYS A 395 -1.82 26.76 -25.22
CA LYS A 395 -2.43 25.72 -26.05
C LYS A 395 -1.46 24.57 -26.35
N LYS A 396 -0.21 24.89 -26.66
CA LYS A 396 0.82 23.88 -26.94
C LYS A 396 1.17 23.10 -25.69
N PHE A 397 1.12 23.74 -24.51
CA PHE A 397 1.27 23.07 -23.22
C PHE A 397 0.14 22.05 -23.04
N ASP A 398 -1.12 22.46 -23.19
CA ASP A 398 -2.29 21.58 -23.04
C ASP A 398 -2.28 20.41 -24.04
N ASP A 399 -1.90 20.66 -25.30
CA ASP A 399 -1.79 19.61 -26.32
C ASP A 399 -0.73 18.57 -25.94
N THR A 400 0.41 19.01 -25.34
CA THR A 400 1.47 18.10 -24.87
C THR A 400 1.03 17.34 -23.64
N GLU A 401 0.33 17.97 -22.68
CA GLU A 401 -0.21 17.32 -21.50
C GLU A 401 -1.23 16.23 -21.86
N ASN A 402 -2.15 16.51 -22.75
CA ASN A 402 -3.08 15.53 -23.29
C ASN A 402 -2.34 14.35 -23.97
N GLN A 403 -1.20 14.62 -24.63
CA GLN A 403 -0.37 13.57 -25.24
C GLN A 403 0.32 12.69 -24.17
N ILE A 404 0.80 13.26 -23.06
CA ILE A 404 1.42 12.53 -21.93
C ILE A 404 0.38 11.64 -21.26
N ASP A 405 -0.82 12.16 -20.98
CA ASP A 405 -1.95 11.41 -20.42
C ASP A 405 -2.33 10.22 -21.31
N TYR A 406 -2.46 10.47 -22.62
CA TYR A 406 -2.74 9.43 -23.59
C TYR A 406 -1.65 8.35 -23.60
N MET A 407 -0.38 8.75 -23.56
CA MET A 407 0.75 7.80 -23.53
C MET A 407 0.72 6.95 -22.27
N ASN A 408 0.47 7.53 -21.09
CA ASN A 408 0.32 6.78 -19.84
C ASN A 408 -0.76 5.70 -19.96
N TRP A 409 -1.94 6.06 -20.45
CA TRP A 409 -3.04 5.13 -20.71
C TRP A 409 -2.68 4.05 -21.74
N ALA A 410 -2.18 4.46 -22.91
CA ALA A 410 -1.92 3.56 -24.03
C ALA A 410 -0.77 2.58 -23.75
N ILE A 411 0.34 3.06 -23.16
CA ILE A 411 1.47 2.21 -22.74
C ILE A 411 1.00 1.22 -21.67
N SER A 412 0.22 1.66 -20.68
CA SER A 412 -0.36 0.77 -19.66
C SER A 412 -1.15 -0.38 -20.28
N HIS A 413 -2.04 -0.07 -21.23
CA HIS A 413 -2.82 -1.08 -21.94
C HIS A 413 -1.97 -2.03 -22.78
N PHE A 414 -0.94 -1.50 -23.43
CA PHE A 414 0.03 -2.32 -24.18
C PHE A 414 0.80 -3.26 -23.26
N LEU A 415 1.31 -2.77 -22.12
CA LEU A 415 2.03 -3.56 -21.13
C LEU A 415 1.17 -4.71 -20.57
N ILE A 416 -0.13 -4.46 -20.34
CA ILE A 416 -1.08 -5.50 -19.92
C ILE A 416 -1.17 -6.62 -20.98
N LYS A 417 -1.34 -6.25 -22.25
CA LYS A 417 -1.40 -7.21 -23.35
C LYS A 417 -0.07 -7.96 -23.52
N LEU A 418 1.05 -7.27 -23.35
CA LEU A 418 2.39 -7.83 -23.43
C LEU A 418 2.68 -8.79 -22.29
N SER A 419 2.25 -8.50 -21.06
CA SER A 419 2.43 -9.36 -19.88
C SER A 419 1.72 -10.72 -19.99
N ALA A 420 0.73 -10.83 -20.87
CA ALA A 420 0.05 -12.08 -21.18
C ALA A 420 0.82 -12.98 -22.15
N ARG A 421 1.94 -12.52 -22.71
CA ARG A 421 2.78 -13.26 -23.65
C ARG A 421 3.90 -14.02 -22.93
N PRO A 422 4.51 -15.05 -23.59
CA PRO A 422 5.70 -15.69 -23.04
C PRO A 422 6.87 -14.70 -23.01
N LEU A 423 7.33 -14.38 -21.80
CA LEU A 423 8.38 -13.40 -21.53
C LEU A 423 9.48 -14.04 -20.70
N SER A 424 10.71 -13.54 -20.82
CA SER A 424 11.79 -13.90 -19.91
C SER A 424 11.52 -13.30 -18.51
N SER A 425 12.17 -13.83 -17.48
CA SER A 425 12.04 -13.26 -16.12
C SER A 425 12.51 -11.81 -16.04
N LYS A 426 13.53 -11.43 -16.81
CA LYS A 426 14.01 -10.04 -16.91
C LYS A 426 12.95 -9.13 -17.54
N ASP A 427 12.29 -9.56 -18.63
CA ASP A 427 11.24 -8.79 -19.29
C ASP A 427 10.02 -8.58 -18.37
N VAL A 428 9.67 -9.60 -17.58
CA VAL A 428 8.59 -9.49 -16.58
C VAL A 428 8.93 -8.44 -15.51
N THR A 429 10.17 -8.44 -15.02
CA THR A 429 10.63 -7.41 -14.07
C THR A 429 10.57 -6.04 -14.72
N TYR A 430 11.10 -5.90 -15.94
CA TYR A 430 11.07 -4.64 -16.69
C TYR A 430 9.64 -4.11 -16.87
N ILE A 431 8.69 -4.95 -17.29
CA ILE A 431 7.28 -4.54 -17.43
C ILE A 431 6.70 -4.03 -16.10
N SER A 432 7.06 -4.67 -14.98
CA SER A 432 6.62 -4.20 -13.66
C SER A 432 7.16 -2.81 -13.33
N THR A 433 8.43 -2.56 -13.61
CA THR A 433 9.04 -1.24 -13.38
C THR A 433 8.56 -0.19 -14.37
N ALA A 434 8.25 -0.57 -15.62
CA ALA A 434 7.73 0.33 -16.64
C ALA A 434 6.39 0.97 -16.23
N PHE A 435 5.50 0.25 -15.52
CA PHE A 435 4.27 0.82 -14.97
C PHE A 435 4.55 1.95 -13.95
N HIS A 436 5.59 1.83 -13.15
CA HIS A 436 6.00 2.89 -12.23
C HIS A 436 6.55 4.07 -12.98
N SER A 437 7.45 3.82 -13.95
CA SER A 437 8.07 4.90 -14.75
C SER A 437 7.04 5.77 -15.47
N ILE A 438 6.03 5.17 -16.12
CA ILE A 438 5.02 5.98 -16.83
C ILE A 438 4.12 6.77 -15.87
N THR A 439 3.85 6.24 -14.69
CA THR A 439 3.09 6.96 -13.65
C THR A 439 3.90 8.13 -13.09
N ASP A 440 5.21 7.96 -12.87
CA ASP A 440 6.08 9.04 -12.42
C ASP A 440 6.20 10.13 -13.48
N LEU A 441 6.27 9.78 -14.76
CA LEU A 441 6.33 10.76 -15.87
C LEU A 441 5.01 11.52 -16.07
N GLU A 442 3.86 10.90 -15.87
CA GLU A 442 2.57 11.60 -15.87
C GLU A 442 2.50 12.60 -14.72
N ARG A 443 3.01 12.24 -13.53
CA ARG A 443 3.07 13.18 -12.40
C ARG A 443 3.99 14.38 -12.66
N VAL A 444 5.07 14.22 -13.41
CA VAL A 444 5.88 15.36 -13.87
C VAL A 444 5.03 16.33 -14.69
N GLY A 445 4.16 15.82 -15.56
CA GLY A 445 3.19 16.62 -16.30
C GLY A 445 2.18 17.33 -15.39
N ASP A 446 1.56 16.62 -14.47
CA ASP A 446 0.63 17.17 -13.46
C ASP A 446 1.25 18.35 -12.68
N TYR A 447 2.53 18.23 -12.22
CA TYR A 447 3.21 19.32 -11.52
C TYR A 447 3.56 20.48 -12.44
N ALA A 448 3.89 20.22 -13.69
CA ALA A 448 4.05 21.29 -14.68
C ALA A 448 2.74 22.04 -14.95
N GLU A 449 1.58 21.36 -14.92
CA GLU A 449 0.25 21.99 -15.02
C GLU A 449 -0.01 22.93 -13.83
N ASN A 450 0.33 22.52 -12.59
CA ASN A 450 0.22 23.39 -11.41
C ASN A 450 1.00 24.70 -11.60
N ILE A 451 2.22 24.64 -12.16
CA ILE A 451 3.05 25.83 -12.43
C ILE A 451 2.32 26.79 -13.37
N VAL A 452 1.64 26.27 -14.40
CA VAL A 452 0.85 27.11 -15.33
C VAL A 452 -0.40 27.67 -14.64
N GLU A 453 -1.05 26.92 -13.76
CA GLU A 453 -2.15 27.43 -12.93
C GLU A 453 -1.71 28.59 -12.03
N TYR A 454 -0.49 28.53 -11.45
CA TYR A 454 0.07 29.65 -10.68
C TYR A 454 0.29 30.88 -11.58
N ALA A 455 0.77 30.70 -12.81
CA ALA A 455 0.92 31.80 -13.76
C ALA A 455 -0.43 32.47 -14.09
N GLU A 456 -1.50 31.70 -14.27
CA GLU A 456 -2.85 32.21 -14.49
C GLU A 456 -3.37 33.02 -13.30
N LYS A 457 -3.10 32.59 -12.08
CA LYS A 457 -3.45 33.33 -10.86
C LYS A 457 -2.70 34.65 -10.78
N LEU A 458 -1.36 34.62 -11.02
CA LEU A 458 -0.56 35.84 -11.02
C LEU A 458 -1.04 36.83 -12.07
N GLN A 459 -1.30 36.36 -13.31
CA GLN A 459 -1.82 37.20 -14.39
C GLN A 459 -3.18 37.82 -14.04
N THR A 460 -4.10 37.03 -13.46
CA THR A 460 -5.42 37.50 -13.06
C THR A 460 -5.36 38.61 -12.00
N ASN A 461 -4.37 38.52 -11.11
CA ASN A 461 -4.17 39.49 -10.04
C ASN A 461 -3.30 40.68 -10.48
N ASN A 462 -2.83 40.74 -11.74
CA ASN A 462 -1.82 41.70 -12.24
C ASN A 462 -0.54 41.69 -11.37
N GLU A 463 -0.08 40.52 -10.98
CA GLU A 463 1.13 40.27 -10.19
C GLU A 463 2.14 39.47 -11.03
N SER A 464 3.42 39.58 -10.68
CA SER A 464 4.49 38.86 -11.36
C SER A 464 5.64 38.58 -10.36
N PHE A 465 6.48 37.61 -10.66
CA PHE A 465 7.73 37.41 -9.96
C PHE A 465 8.72 38.56 -10.24
N SER A 466 9.58 38.87 -9.27
CA SER A 466 10.72 39.80 -9.45
C SER A 466 11.75 39.17 -10.43
N GLU A 467 12.58 40.02 -11.04
CA GLU A 467 13.66 39.54 -11.94
C GLU A 467 14.53 38.50 -11.25
N SER A 468 14.92 38.72 -9.96
CA SER A 468 15.72 37.76 -9.21
C SER A 468 14.99 36.43 -8.97
N ALA A 469 13.68 36.44 -8.74
CA ALA A 469 12.88 35.22 -8.57
C ALA A 469 12.74 34.46 -9.90
N GLN A 470 12.60 35.17 -11.03
CA GLN A 470 12.57 34.56 -12.38
C GLN A 470 13.91 33.90 -12.72
N GLU A 471 15.06 34.55 -12.38
CA GLU A 471 16.39 33.97 -12.55
C GLU A 471 16.54 32.68 -11.72
N GLU A 472 16.10 32.67 -10.47
CA GLU A 472 16.10 31.48 -9.61
C GLU A 472 15.27 30.34 -10.24
N VAL A 473 14.05 30.63 -10.72
CA VAL A 473 13.19 29.62 -11.37
C VAL A 473 13.84 29.04 -12.63
N MET A 474 14.46 29.88 -13.46
CA MET A 474 15.14 29.38 -14.66
C MET A 474 16.37 28.54 -14.32
N ALA A 475 17.14 28.95 -13.30
CA ALA A 475 18.34 28.23 -12.87
C ALA A 475 18.02 26.82 -12.31
N ILE A 476 16.93 26.70 -11.51
CA ILE A 476 16.56 25.40 -10.98
C ILE A 476 16.01 24.48 -12.09
N VAL A 477 15.27 25.00 -13.05
CA VAL A 477 14.76 24.22 -14.19
C VAL A 477 15.92 23.73 -15.07
N ASP A 478 16.96 24.53 -15.26
CA ASP A 478 18.20 24.10 -15.94
C ASP A 478 18.90 22.95 -15.17
N THR A 479 18.80 22.93 -13.84
CA THR A 479 19.34 21.84 -13.02
C THR A 479 18.49 20.57 -13.15
N VAL A 480 17.17 20.70 -13.16
CA VAL A 480 16.23 19.58 -13.42
C VAL A 480 16.42 19.03 -14.86
N GLU A 481 16.74 19.89 -15.84
CA GLU A 481 17.07 19.41 -17.19
C GLU A 481 18.34 18.54 -17.20
N LYS A 482 19.39 18.93 -16.47
CA LYS A 482 20.59 18.08 -16.32
C LYS A 482 20.28 16.75 -15.63
N LEU A 483 19.42 16.77 -14.60
CA LEU A 483 18.93 15.56 -13.98
C LEU A 483 18.24 14.65 -14.99
N TYR A 484 17.29 15.18 -15.77
CA TYR A 484 16.62 14.48 -16.85
C TYR A 484 17.59 13.87 -17.88
N GLU A 485 18.63 14.61 -18.29
CA GLU A 485 19.65 14.12 -19.23
C GLU A 485 20.39 12.91 -18.68
N GLU A 486 20.86 12.96 -17.43
CA GLU A 486 21.53 11.83 -16.78
C GLU A 486 20.59 10.63 -16.57
N ILE A 487 19.33 10.85 -16.15
CA ILE A 487 18.33 9.80 -16.00
C ILE A 487 18.04 9.12 -17.34
N THR A 488 17.85 9.88 -18.41
CA THR A 488 17.56 9.31 -19.74
C THR A 488 18.76 8.60 -20.34
N ALA A 489 19.99 9.08 -20.08
CA ALA A 489 21.23 8.40 -20.45
C ALA A 489 21.37 7.06 -19.70
N ALA A 490 21.14 7.07 -18.37
CA ALA A 490 21.14 5.88 -17.53
C ALA A 490 20.07 4.88 -17.99
N TYR A 491 18.85 5.35 -18.25
CA TYR A 491 17.73 4.51 -18.68
C TYR A 491 17.98 3.90 -20.07
N ARG A 492 18.57 4.66 -21.01
CA ARG A 492 18.87 4.22 -22.38
C ARG A 492 19.97 3.17 -22.41
N ASN A 493 21.06 3.37 -21.66
CA ASN A 493 22.28 2.62 -21.77
C ASN A 493 22.53 1.64 -20.61
N ALA A 494 21.64 1.61 -19.60
CA ALA A 494 21.87 0.92 -18.34
C ALA A 494 23.17 1.37 -17.64
N ASP A 495 23.42 2.68 -17.64
CA ASP A 495 24.64 3.30 -17.14
C ASP A 495 24.48 3.68 -15.65
N GLU A 496 25.04 2.85 -14.77
CA GLU A 496 25.01 3.11 -13.32
C GLU A 496 25.77 4.39 -12.93
N ALA A 497 26.82 4.76 -13.67
CA ALA A 497 27.56 5.98 -13.37
C ALA A 497 26.74 7.25 -13.71
N ALA A 498 25.93 7.22 -14.77
CA ALA A 498 24.96 8.28 -15.04
C ALA A 498 23.89 8.36 -13.94
N LEU A 499 23.45 7.23 -13.41
CA LEU A 499 22.48 7.19 -12.31
C LEU A 499 23.07 7.76 -11.00
N GLU A 500 24.33 7.48 -10.67
CA GLU A 500 24.99 8.08 -9.50
C GLU A 500 25.11 9.61 -9.66
N ARG A 501 25.51 10.12 -10.85
CA ARG A 501 25.52 11.57 -11.10
C ARG A 501 24.12 12.19 -11.00
N ALA A 502 23.08 11.45 -11.38
CA ALA A 502 21.70 11.90 -11.23
C ALA A 502 21.30 12.09 -9.76
N PHE A 503 21.75 11.22 -8.85
CA PHE A 503 21.53 11.40 -7.41
C PHE A 503 22.23 12.66 -6.87
N ASP A 504 23.47 12.91 -7.28
CA ASP A 504 24.20 14.13 -6.88
C ASP A 504 23.48 15.41 -7.37
N ILE A 505 22.87 15.36 -8.56
CA ILE A 505 22.11 16.50 -9.11
C ILE A 505 20.79 16.67 -8.36
N GLU A 506 20.10 15.60 -7.99
CA GLU A 506 18.85 15.69 -7.22
C GLU A 506 19.10 16.29 -5.83
N GLU A 507 20.18 15.88 -5.12
CA GLU A 507 20.58 16.52 -3.87
C GLU A 507 20.85 18.03 -4.06
N SER A 508 21.42 18.43 -5.22
CA SER A 508 21.61 19.84 -5.56
C SER A 508 20.28 20.57 -5.82
N VAL A 509 19.25 19.90 -6.33
CA VAL A 509 17.90 20.48 -6.49
C VAL A 509 17.30 20.80 -5.12
N ASP A 510 17.41 19.89 -4.15
CA ASP A 510 16.94 20.10 -2.78
C ASP A 510 17.64 21.31 -2.12
N GLU A 511 18.97 21.39 -2.24
CA GLU A 511 19.73 22.54 -1.72
C GLU A 511 19.31 23.87 -2.37
N ILE A 512 19.04 23.87 -3.68
CA ILE A 512 18.62 25.08 -4.41
C ILE A 512 17.20 25.48 -3.99
N THR A 513 16.27 24.54 -3.85
CA THR A 513 14.89 24.85 -3.44
C THR A 513 14.82 25.41 -2.03
N ASP A 514 15.62 24.88 -1.10
CA ASP A 514 15.77 25.43 0.25
C ASP A 514 16.33 26.87 0.21
N ALA A 515 17.37 27.12 -0.58
CA ALA A 515 17.95 28.45 -0.74
C ALA A 515 16.94 29.43 -1.37
N MET A 516 16.15 29.00 -2.36
CA MET A 516 15.09 29.82 -2.97
C MET A 516 14.02 30.22 -1.95
N ALA A 517 13.64 29.30 -1.05
CA ALA A 517 12.71 29.58 0.04
C ALA A 517 13.27 30.62 1.02
N ASP A 518 14.54 30.48 1.40
CA ASP A 518 15.24 31.45 2.28
C ASP A 518 15.36 32.83 1.62
N HIS A 519 15.76 32.91 0.37
CA HIS A 519 15.82 34.16 -0.39
C HIS A 519 14.44 34.81 -0.49
N HIS A 520 13.39 34.01 -0.64
CA HIS A 520 12.02 34.53 -0.65
C HIS A 520 11.63 35.16 0.69
N ILE A 521 11.99 34.55 1.84
CA ILE A 521 11.75 35.13 3.18
C ILE A 521 12.44 36.49 3.30
N VAL A 522 13.66 36.64 2.78
CA VAL A 522 14.38 37.92 2.75
C VAL A 522 13.59 38.94 1.93
N ARG A 523 13.18 38.59 0.70
CA ARG A 523 12.37 39.49 -0.16
C ARG A 523 11.07 39.94 0.50
N LEU A 524 10.41 39.06 1.26
CA LEU A 524 9.23 39.43 2.05
C LEU A 524 9.55 40.39 3.17
N SER A 525 10.64 40.16 3.92
CA SER A 525 11.05 41.01 5.05
C SER A 525 11.46 42.42 4.61
N GLU A 526 12.04 42.55 3.42
CA GLU A 526 12.42 43.82 2.81
C GLU A 526 11.24 44.55 2.13
N GLY A 527 10.06 43.93 2.06
CA GLY A 527 8.88 44.48 1.39
C GLY A 527 9.01 44.56 -0.13
N THR A 528 9.95 43.83 -0.73
CA THR A 528 10.17 43.77 -2.18
C THR A 528 9.29 42.72 -2.87
N CYS A 529 8.58 41.88 -2.09
CA CYS A 529 7.64 40.89 -2.56
C CYS A 529 6.32 40.96 -1.79
N LYS A 530 5.19 40.72 -2.46
CA LYS A 530 3.88 40.60 -1.83
C LYS A 530 3.67 39.18 -1.32
N ALA A 531 2.96 39.00 -0.21
CA ALA A 531 2.67 37.70 0.38
C ALA A 531 1.87 36.75 -0.57
N SER A 532 0.98 37.31 -1.41
CA SER A 532 0.23 36.55 -2.44
C SER A 532 1.16 35.94 -3.49
N VAL A 533 2.12 36.71 -4.00
CA VAL A 533 3.13 36.27 -4.96
C VAL A 533 4.06 35.25 -4.33
N GLY A 534 4.37 35.44 -3.03
CA GLY A 534 5.22 34.54 -2.27
C GLY A 534 4.63 33.15 -2.09
N ALA A 535 3.32 33.06 -1.88
CA ALA A 535 2.64 31.77 -1.76
C ALA A 535 2.76 30.94 -3.05
N GLU A 536 2.57 31.58 -4.22
CA GLU A 536 2.71 30.89 -5.51
C GLU A 536 4.18 30.53 -5.80
N PHE A 537 5.16 31.37 -5.38
CA PHE A 537 6.57 31.07 -5.51
C PHE A 537 6.99 29.85 -4.68
N LEU A 538 6.57 29.75 -3.41
CA LEU A 538 6.87 28.61 -2.55
C LEU A 538 6.17 27.33 -3.02
N SER A 539 4.96 27.44 -3.58
CA SER A 539 4.27 26.29 -4.20
C SER A 539 5.03 25.78 -5.41
N LEU A 540 5.54 26.71 -6.26
CA LEU A 540 6.35 26.36 -7.41
C LEU A 540 7.66 25.67 -6.99
N THR A 541 8.37 26.15 -5.98
CA THR A 541 9.62 25.52 -5.50
C THR A 541 9.36 24.08 -5.05
N SER A 542 8.31 23.84 -4.30
CA SER A 542 7.90 22.49 -3.89
C SER A 542 7.49 21.59 -5.06
N ASP A 543 6.82 22.13 -6.08
CA ASP A 543 6.44 21.34 -7.25
C ASP A 543 7.65 20.99 -8.12
N VAL A 544 8.65 21.88 -8.22
CA VAL A 544 9.91 21.61 -8.96
C VAL A 544 10.75 20.54 -8.26
N GLU A 545 10.84 20.55 -6.92
CA GLU A 545 11.45 19.49 -6.12
C GLU A 545 10.77 18.14 -6.42
N ARG A 546 9.44 18.09 -6.39
CA ARG A 546 8.66 16.87 -6.71
C ARG A 546 8.87 16.39 -8.14
N ILE A 547 9.04 17.30 -9.11
CA ILE A 547 9.38 16.95 -10.49
C ILE A 547 10.73 16.22 -10.52
N ALA A 548 11.74 16.72 -9.78
CA ALA A 548 13.05 16.06 -9.67
C ALA A 548 12.92 14.67 -9.02
N ASP A 549 12.17 14.55 -7.93
CA ASP A 549 11.84 13.29 -7.25
C ASP A 549 11.24 12.25 -8.20
N HIS A 550 10.31 12.65 -9.06
CA HIS A 550 9.70 11.73 -10.02
C HIS A 550 10.66 11.33 -11.13
N PHE A 551 11.53 12.22 -11.61
CA PHE A 551 12.58 11.84 -12.54
C PHE A 551 13.58 10.86 -11.92
N ILE A 552 14.02 11.07 -10.67
CA ILE A 552 14.94 10.15 -10.00
C ILE A 552 14.28 8.79 -9.73
N ASN A 553 12.97 8.74 -9.47
CA ASN A 553 12.22 7.49 -9.34
C ASN A 553 12.25 6.68 -10.64
N VAL A 554 12.09 7.33 -11.80
CA VAL A 554 12.29 6.67 -13.11
C VAL A 554 13.70 6.09 -13.22
N GLY A 555 14.73 6.81 -12.77
CA GLY A 555 16.11 6.34 -12.73
C GLY A 555 16.31 5.12 -11.81
N ARG A 556 15.72 5.14 -10.62
CA ARG A 556 15.80 4.02 -9.65
C ARG A 556 15.30 2.69 -10.23
N THR A 557 14.34 2.72 -11.14
CA THR A 557 13.81 1.50 -11.79
C THR A 557 14.87 0.74 -12.59
N ILE A 558 15.97 1.39 -12.96
CA ILE A 558 17.08 0.76 -13.69
C ILE A 558 17.79 -0.28 -12.83
N ARG A 559 17.94 -0.05 -11.52
CA ARG A 559 18.56 -0.98 -10.58
C ARG A 559 17.77 -2.29 -10.42
N ASP A 560 16.46 -2.23 -10.58
CA ASP A 560 15.59 -3.40 -10.45
C ASP A 560 15.65 -4.33 -11.69
N ILE A 561 16.20 -3.85 -12.79
CA ILE A 561 16.26 -4.55 -14.09
C ILE A 561 17.57 -5.36 -14.24
N HIS A 562 18.60 -5.05 -13.46
CA HIS A 562 19.93 -5.69 -13.49
C HIS A 562 20.14 -6.64 -12.32
#